data_784bbff5dae970d61af0a15fd718b429
#
_entry.id   784bbff5dae970d61af0a15fd718b429
#
_cell.length_a   1.000
_cell.length_b   1.000
_cell.length_c   1.000
_cell.angle_alpha   90.00
_cell.angle_beta   90.00
_cell.angle_gamma   90.00
#
_symmetry.space_group_name_H-M   'P 1'
#
loop_
_entity.id
_entity.type
_entity.pdbx_description
1 polymer ?
#
loop_
_entity_poly.entity_id
_entity_poly.type
_entity_poly.pdbx_seq_one_letter_code
_entity_poly.pdbx_strand_id
1 'polypeptide(L)'
;MIPVRLGSRGKALLVKKRSAKPRRPKHYRPVKTGELIGMDAIELRMGELRRYVITMIDECSNYALALAVPSLNSDIVNHFFSRAARLFPVGISQIITDNGKEFLGNFDKTLQEAAIKHLWTYPYTPKMNAICERFNRTLREQFIEFNEILLFEDLALFNQKLAEYLVLYNSKRPHKALALMTPVEYMLKENKNCNMWWTHTLHFRLILSMIVITHTAVVQVLIHMEW
;
A
#
# COMPACT_ATOMS: atom_id res chain seq x y z
N MET A 1 -35.01 -7.43 -19.01
CA MET A 1 -35.81 -6.16 -19.00
C MET A 1 -35.20 -5.22 -17.95
N ILE A 2 -34.74 -4.05 -18.35
CA ILE A 2 -34.15 -3.05 -17.44
C ILE A 2 -35.31 -2.18 -16.94
N PRO A 3 -35.48 -1.98 -15.63
CA PRO A 3 -36.55 -1.11 -15.13
C PRO A 3 -36.28 0.35 -15.52
N VAL A 4 -37.20 0.93 -16.25
CA VAL A 4 -37.19 2.34 -16.62
C VAL A 4 -37.87 3.12 -15.49
N ARG A 5 -37.15 4.04 -14.82
CA ARG A 5 -37.75 5.02 -13.93
C ARG A 5 -38.17 6.24 -14.75
N LEU A 6 -39.45 6.56 -14.75
CA LEU A 6 -39.97 7.79 -15.31
C LEU A 6 -39.69 8.97 -14.36
N GLY A 7 -38.97 9.96 -14.82
CA GLY A 7 -38.82 11.24 -14.10
C GLY A 7 -40.11 12.06 -14.17
N SER A 8 -40.27 13.05 -13.30
CA SER A 8 -41.43 13.92 -13.13
C SER A 8 -41.87 14.71 -14.38
N ARG A 9 -41.21 14.60 -15.52
CA ARG A 9 -41.53 15.17 -16.82
C ARG A 9 -41.66 14.15 -17.96
N GLY A 10 -41.91 12.87 -17.64
CA GLY A 10 -42.18 11.87 -18.65
C GLY A 10 -40.98 11.46 -19.56
N LYS A 11 -39.78 11.98 -19.31
CA LYS A 11 -38.56 11.52 -20.04
C LYS A 11 -37.94 10.32 -19.40
N ALA A 12 -37.77 9.23 -20.16
CA ALA A 12 -37.05 8.04 -19.72
C ALA A 12 -35.59 8.40 -19.43
N LEU A 13 -35.17 8.32 -18.17
CA LEU A 13 -33.78 8.45 -17.77
C LEU A 13 -33.11 7.10 -17.95
N LEU A 14 -32.20 6.99 -18.90
CA LEU A 14 -31.30 5.86 -19.06
C LEU A 14 -30.40 5.77 -17.80
N VAL A 15 -30.74 4.87 -16.90
CA VAL A 15 -29.86 4.58 -15.74
C VAL A 15 -28.63 3.85 -16.27
N LYS A 16 -27.51 4.55 -16.38
CA LYS A 16 -26.21 3.96 -16.70
C LYS A 16 -25.94 2.83 -15.71
N LYS A 17 -25.94 1.58 -16.17
CA LYS A 17 -25.58 0.42 -15.34
C LYS A 17 -24.15 0.64 -14.82
N ARG A 18 -23.99 0.81 -13.52
CA ARG A 18 -22.63 0.87 -12.95
C ARG A 18 -21.92 -0.43 -13.26
N SER A 19 -20.73 -0.35 -13.86
CA SER A 19 -19.89 -1.53 -14.08
C SER A 19 -19.65 -2.23 -12.74
N ALA A 20 -19.79 -3.55 -12.74
CA ALA A 20 -19.51 -4.32 -11.52
C ALA A 20 -18.04 -4.14 -11.15
N LYS A 21 -17.75 -3.78 -9.89
CA LYS A 21 -16.38 -3.68 -9.38
C LYS A 21 -15.69 -5.05 -9.51
N PRO A 22 -14.52 -5.14 -10.15
CA PRO A 22 -13.74 -6.38 -10.19
C PRO A 22 -13.45 -6.88 -8.76
N ARG A 23 -13.71 -8.15 -8.51
CA ARG A 23 -13.49 -8.75 -7.18
C ARG A 23 -12.29 -9.68 -7.22
N ARG A 24 -11.55 -9.77 -6.11
CA ARG A 24 -10.50 -10.78 -5.95
C ARG A 24 -11.13 -12.17 -6.04
N PRO A 25 -10.62 -13.09 -6.88
CA PRO A 25 -11.08 -14.48 -6.87
C PRO A 25 -10.84 -15.14 -5.51
N LYS A 26 -11.78 -16.00 -5.07
CA LYS A 26 -11.57 -16.82 -3.89
C LYS A 26 -10.34 -17.70 -4.11
N HIS A 27 -9.52 -17.89 -3.11
CA HIS A 27 -8.28 -18.70 -3.19
C HIS A 27 -7.16 -18.17 -4.09
N TYR A 28 -7.31 -16.97 -4.69
CA TYR A 28 -6.21 -16.36 -5.43
C TYR A 28 -5.07 -16.00 -4.48
N ARG A 29 -3.87 -16.46 -4.81
CA ARG A 29 -2.62 -16.12 -4.12
C ARG A 29 -1.62 -15.62 -5.16
N PRO A 30 -1.01 -14.44 -4.96
CA PRO A 30 0.04 -13.97 -5.84
C PRO A 30 1.27 -14.89 -5.72
N VAL A 31 1.93 -15.11 -6.85
CA VAL A 31 3.11 -15.99 -6.95
C VAL A 31 4.38 -15.14 -7.12
N LYS A 32 4.23 -13.92 -7.62
CA LYS A 32 5.35 -13.03 -7.91
C LYS A 32 5.23 -11.73 -7.11
N THR A 33 6.37 -11.18 -6.74
CA THR A 33 6.47 -9.84 -6.16
C THR A 33 5.90 -8.81 -7.13
N GLY A 34 5.09 -7.86 -6.64
CA GLY A 34 4.40 -6.85 -7.43
C GLY A 34 3.12 -7.33 -8.13
N GLU A 35 2.78 -8.62 -8.04
CA GLU A 35 1.58 -9.18 -8.66
C GLU A 35 0.31 -8.67 -7.99
N LEU A 36 0.29 -8.59 -6.66
CA LEU A 36 -0.85 -8.08 -5.88
C LEU A 36 -0.38 -7.28 -4.67
N ILE A 37 -0.77 -6.03 -4.64
CA ILE A 37 -0.50 -5.11 -3.54
C ILE A 37 -1.79 -4.86 -2.76
N GLY A 38 -1.76 -5.11 -1.44
CA GLY A 38 -2.83 -4.68 -0.54
C GLY A 38 -2.64 -3.23 -0.12
N MET A 39 -3.71 -2.43 -0.19
CA MET A 39 -3.73 -1.08 0.36
C MET A 39 -4.89 -0.91 1.33
N ASP A 40 -4.67 -0.13 2.37
CA ASP A 40 -5.64 0.15 3.41
C ASP A 40 -5.28 1.45 4.15
N ALA A 41 -6.15 1.93 5.03
CA ALA A 41 -5.90 3.09 5.86
C ALA A 41 -6.30 2.84 7.31
N ILE A 42 -5.39 3.13 8.23
CA ILE A 42 -5.64 3.05 9.67
C ILE A 42 -6.11 4.41 10.15
N GLU A 43 -7.32 4.51 10.66
CA GLU A 43 -7.81 5.72 11.34
C GLU A 43 -7.41 5.69 12.82
N LEU A 44 -6.87 6.84 13.31
CA LEU A 44 -6.52 7.07 14.70
C LEU A 44 -7.20 8.35 15.19
N ARG A 45 -7.60 8.35 16.45
CA ARG A 45 -8.33 9.47 17.07
C ARG A 45 -7.74 9.80 18.42
N MET A 46 -7.59 11.12 18.65
CA MET A 46 -7.26 11.69 19.97
C MET A 46 -8.22 12.85 20.23
N GLY A 47 -9.21 12.63 21.08
CA GLY A 47 -10.33 13.57 21.26
C GLY A 47 -11.07 13.77 19.92
N GLU A 48 -11.20 15.02 19.49
CA GLU A 48 -11.83 15.40 18.23
C GLU A 48 -10.88 15.30 17.00
N LEU A 49 -9.57 15.17 17.25
CA LEU A 49 -8.58 15.09 16.18
C LEU A 49 -8.55 13.70 15.56
N ARG A 50 -8.39 13.68 14.25
CA ARG A 50 -8.22 12.45 13.47
C ARG A 50 -6.92 12.51 12.69
N ARG A 51 -6.26 11.36 12.59
CA ARG A 51 -5.10 11.12 11.73
C ARG A 51 -5.27 9.78 11.04
N TYR A 52 -4.62 9.62 9.91
CA TYR A 52 -4.71 8.41 9.12
C TYR A 52 -3.30 7.93 8.76
N VAL A 53 -3.10 6.61 8.75
CA VAL A 53 -1.88 6.03 8.22
C VAL A 53 -2.27 5.17 7.03
N ILE A 54 -1.93 5.63 5.82
CA ILE A 54 -2.14 4.87 4.59
C ILE A 54 -1.05 3.81 4.51
N THR A 55 -1.44 2.59 4.23
CA THR A 55 -0.53 1.43 4.16
C THR A 55 -0.62 0.76 2.79
N MET A 56 0.51 0.22 2.35
CA MET A 56 0.68 -0.50 1.09
C MET A 56 1.63 -1.67 1.33
N ILE A 57 1.22 -2.90 1.00
CA ILE A 57 2.03 -4.10 1.21
C ILE A 57 1.92 -5.06 0.03
N ASP A 58 3.04 -5.59 -0.42
CA ASP A 58 3.06 -6.68 -1.40
C ASP A 58 2.70 -8.01 -0.73
N GLU A 59 1.68 -8.68 -1.24
CA GLU A 59 1.20 -9.92 -0.65
C GLU A 59 2.15 -11.11 -0.83
N CYS A 60 3.09 -11.03 -1.77
CA CYS A 60 4.07 -12.07 -2.04
C CYS A 60 5.32 -11.92 -1.14
N SER A 61 5.95 -10.76 -1.15
CA SER A 61 7.20 -10.48 -0.43
C SER A 61 7.01 -9.89 0.97
N ASN A 62 5.80 -9.46 1.33
CA ASN A 62 5.50 -8.64 2.52
C ASN A 62 6.27 -7.30 2.56
N TYR A 63 6.82 -6.82 1.44
CA TYR A 63 7.44 -5.50 1.37
C TYR A 63 6.38 -4.43 1.57
N ALA A 64 6.61 -3.52 2.51
CA ALA A 64 5.60 -2.58 2.94
C ALA A 64 6.07 -1.12 2.89
N LEU A 65 5.14 -0.23 2.56
CA LEU A 65 5.27 1.23 2.65
C LEU A 65 4.08 1.78 3.43
N ALA A 66 4.27 2.87 4.14
CA ALA A 66 3.21 3.57 4.85
C ALA A 66 3.53 5.06 4.99
N LEU A 67 2.49 5.88 5.16
CA LEU A 67 2.60 7.32 5.38
C LEU A 67 1.44 7.79 6.25
N ALA A 68 1.74 8.57 7.29
CA ALA A 68 0.73 9.24 8.08
C ALA A 68 0.32 10.57 7.44
N VAL A 69 -1.00 10.82 7.41
CA VAL A 69 -1.61 11.99 6.77
C VAL A 69 -2.65 12.65 7.68
N PRO A 70 -2.87 13.97 7.57
CA PRO A 70 -3.81 14.68 8.44
C PRO A 70 -5.27 14.39 8.09
N SER A 71 -5.55 14.02 6.85
CA SER A 71 -6.90 13.71 6.34
C SER A 71 -6.84 12.58 5.31
N LEU A 72 -7.98 11.97 5.01
CA LEU A 72 -8.07 10.87 4.06
C LEU A 72 -9.13 11.18 3.00
N ASN A 73 -8.69 11.22 1.75
CA ASN A 73 -9.54 11.34 0.57
C ASN A 73 -8.86 10.70 -0.65
N SER A 74 -9.56 10.65 -1.78
CA SER A 74 -9.05 10.00 -2.99
C SER A 74 -7.79 10.69 -3.56
N ASP A 75 -7.66 12.00 -3.41
CA ASP A 75 -6.50 12.74 -3.93
C ASP A 75 -5.24 12.43 -3.11
N ILE A 76 -5.37 12.40 -1.78
CA ILE A 76 -4.28 12.06 -0.86
C ILE A 76 -3.82 10.61 -1.09
N VAL A 77 -4.76 9.67 -1.21
CA VAL A 77 -4.44 8.26 -1.51
C VAL A 77 -3.74 8.15 -2.87
N ASN A 78 -4.24 8.85 -3.88
CA ASN A 78 -3.63 8.90 -5.21
C ASN A 78 -2.22 9.49 -5.17
N HIS A 79 -2.00 10.56 -4.42
CA HIS A 79 -0.69 11.18 -4.26
C HIS A 79 0.32 10.23 -3.57
N PHE A 80 -0.11 9.61 -2.47
CA PHE A 80 0.68 8.57 -1.80
C PHE A 80 1.03 7.45 -2.77
N PHE A 81 0.03 6.87 -3.45
CA PHE A 81 0.23 5.77 -4.38
C PHE A 81 1.20 6.12 -5.50
N SER A 82 1.01 7.26 -6.15
CA SER A 82 1.85 7.69 -7.29
C SER A 82 3.33 7.82 -6.91
N ARG A 83 3.63 8.19 -5.67
CA ARG A 83 4.99 8.25 -5.14
C ARG A 83 5.48 6.87 -4.69
N ALA A 84 4.67 6.15 -3.92
CA ALA A 84 5.01 4.81 -3.44
C ALA A 84 5.28 3.84 -4.60
N ALA A 85 4.51 3.91 -5.68
CA ALA A 85 4.70 3.07 -6.86
C ALA A 85 6.04 3.32 -7.58
N ARG A 86 6.55 4.55 -7.57
CA ARG A 86 7.89 4.87 -8.14
C ARG A 86 9.03 4.33 -7.28
N LEU A 87 8.77 4.18 -5.98
CA LEU A 87 9.73 3.70 -5.00
C LEU A 87 9.65 2.18 -4.82
N PHE A 88 8.61 1.56 -5.37
CA PHE A 88 8.42 0.12 -5.27
C PHE A 88 9.46 -0.58 -6.17
N PRO A 89 10.22 -1.57 -5.63
CA PRO A 89 11.38 -2.15 -6.34
C PRO A 89 11.04 -2.89 -7.62
N VAL A 90 9.77 -3.22 -7.85
CA VAL A 90 9.27 -3.95 -9.03
C VAL A 90 7.98 -3.32 -9.54
N GLY A 91 7.61 -3.62 -10.78
CA GLY A 91 6.34 -3.16 -11.36
C GLY A 91 5.12 -3.74 -10.62
N ILE A 92 4.08 -2.93 -10.46
CA ILE A 92 2.83 -3.30 -9.81
C ILE A 92 1.80 -3.69 -10.87
N SER A 93 1.22 -4.89 -10.74
CA SER A 93 0.22 -5.41 -11.68
C SER A 93 -1.21 -5.22 -11.20
N GLN A 94 -1.46 -5.45 -9.91
CA GLN A 94 -2.80 -5.40 -9.33
C GLN A 94 -2.75 -4.78 -7.94
N ILE A 95 -3.82 -4.05 -7.59
CA ILE A 95 -4.04 -3.52 -6.24
C ILE A 95 -5.35 -4.07 -5.71
N ILE A 96 -5.38 -4.44 -4.44
CA ILE A 96 -6.59 -4.77 -3.71
C ILE A 96 -6.83 -3.76 -2.59
N THR A 97 -8.06 -3.25 -2.54
CA THR A 97 -8.53 -2.36 -1.48
C THR A 97 -9.86 -2.87 -0.93
N ASP A 98 -10.28 -2.33 0.17
CA ASP A 98 -11.65 -2.43 0.62
C ASP A 98 -12.60 -1.57 -0.24
N ASN A 99 -13.85 -1.37 0.22
CA ASN A 99 -14.84 -0.56 -0.50
C ASN A 99 -14.87 0.90 -0.04
N GLY A 100 -13.81 1.40 0.59
CA GLY A 100 -13.67 2.77 1.05
C GLY A 100 -13.84 3.81 -0.07
N LYS A 101 -14.39 4.97 0.26
CA LYS A 101 -14.62 6.05 -0.71
C LYS A 101 -13.31 6.69 -1.17
N GLU A 102 -12.30 6.66 -0.34
CA GLU A 102 -10.94 7.13 -0.59
C GLU A 102 -10.24 6.40 -1.73
N PHE A 103 -10.63 5.16 -2.00
CA PHE A 103 -10.10 4.35 -3.10
C PHE A 103 -10.89 4.51 -4.41
N LEU A 104 -11.82 5.46 -4.47
CA LEU A 104 -12.60 5.81 -5.66
C LEU A 104 -12.05 7.08 -6.34
N GLY A 105 -12.71 7.52 -7.41
CA GLY A 105 -12.41 8.80 -8.05
C GLY A 105 -11.03 8.86 -8.69
N ASN A 106 -10.20 9.83 -8.29
CA ASN A 106 -8.90 10.07 -8.91
C ASN A 106 -7.91 8.91 -8.70
N PHE A 107 -7.94 8.23 -7.56
CA PHE A 107 -7.13 7.04 -7.34
C PHE A 107 -7.47 5.91 -8.33
N ASP A 108 -8.75 5.55 -8.46
CA ASP A 108 -9.17 4.49 -9.41
C ASP A 108 -8.86 4.86 -10.87
N LYS A 109 -9.00 6.15 -11.22
CA LYS A 109 -8.65 6.67 -12.55
C LYS A 109 -7.14 6.53 -12.83
N THR A 110 -6.28 6.87 -11.87
CA THR A 110 -4.83 6.72 -12.00
C THR A 110 -4.43 5.26 -12.19
N LEU A 111 -5.05 4.32 -11.48
CA LEU A 111 -4.80 2.90 -11.68
C LEU A 111 -5.17 2.45 -13.10
N GLN A 112 -6.31 2.92 -13.63
CA GLN A 112 -6.75 2.63 -14.99
C GLN A 112 -5.77 3.19 -16.03
N GLU A 113 -5.30 4.43 -15.87
CA GLU A 113 -4.32 5.07 -16.75
C GLU A 113 -2.96 4.35 -16.71
N ALA A 114 -2.58 3.81 -15.56
CA ALA A 114 -1.36 3.01 -15.38
C ALA A 114 -1.52 1.53 -15.82
N ALA A 115 -2.68 1.13 -16.33
CA ALA A 115 -3.03 -0.26 -16.65
C ALA A 115 -2.89 -1.23 -15.44
N ILE A 116 -3.05 -0.73 -14.22
CA ILE A 116 -3.03 -1.51 -12.99
C ILE A 116 -4.46 -1.95 -12.66
N LYS A 117 -4.65 -3.24 -12.46
CA LYS A 117 -5.97 -3.79 -12.16
C LYS A 117 -6.38 -3.50 -10.72
N HIS A 118 -7.48 -2.77 -10.53
CA HIS A 118 -8.06 -2.53 -9.22
C HIS A 118 -9.02 -3.67 -8.85
N LEU A 119 -8.71 -4.39 -7.78
CA LEU A 119 -9.53 -5.44 -7.19
C LEU A 119 -10.16 -4.92 -5.89
N TRP A 120 -11.37 -5.35 -5.63
CA TRP A 120 -12.13 -4.98 -4.44
C TRP A 120 -12.40 -6.21 -3.57
N THR A 121 -12.35 -6.04 -2.26
CA THR A 121 -12.80 -7.09 -1.34
C THR A 121 -14.31 -7.28 -1.43
N TYR A 122 -14.80 -8.49 -1.10
CA TYR A 122 -16.23 -8.67 -0.87
C TYR A 122 -16.63 -8.03 0.45
N PRO A 123 -17.85 -7.45 0.54
CA PRO A 123 -18.37 -7.00 1.81
C PRO A 123 -18.30 -8.11 2.85
N TYR A 124 -17.96 -7.76 4.09
CA TYR A 124 -17.90 -8.70 5.23
C TYR A 124 -16.97 -9.91 5.04
N THR A 125 -15.91 -9.76 4.23
CA THR A 125 -14.95 -10.84 3.98
C THR A 125 -13.52 -10.38 4.27
N PRO A 126 -13.14 -10.22 5.56
CA PRO A 126 -11.83 -9.69 5.97
C PRO A 126 -10.66 -10.54 5.47
N LYS A 127 -10.85 -11.85 5.31
CA LYS A 127 -9.80 -12.76 4.81
C LYS A 127 -9.21 -12.39 3.44
N MET A 128 -9.87 -11.52 2.68
CA MET A 128 -9.42 -11.15 1.34
C MET A 128 -8.27 -10.12 1.35
N ASN A 129 -8.10 -9.35 2.43
CA ASN A 129 -6.97 -8.43 2.61
C ASN A 129 -6.17 -8.78 3.88
N ALA A 130 -6.14 -10.04 4.25
CA ALA A 130 -5.59 -10.52 5.52
C ALA A 130 -4.09 -10.20 5.71
N ILE A 131 -3.32 -10.06 4.63
CA ILE A 131 -1.89 -9.70 4.70
C ILE A 131 -1.76 -8.23 5.07
N CYS A 132 -2.54 -7.35 4.44
CA CYS A 132 -2.60 -5.93 4.79
C CYS A 132 -3.11 -5.72 6.23
N GLU A 133 -4.19 -6.39 6.62
CA GLU A 133 -4.72 -6.34 8.00
C GLU A 133 -3.68 -6.80 9.04
N ARG A 134 -2.92 -7.86 8.73
CA ARG A 134 -1.84 -8.34 9.60
C ARG A 134 -0.70 -7.32 9.70
N PHE A 135 -0.33 -6.71 8.59
CA PHE A 135 0.66 -5.63 8.59
C PHE A 135 0.18 -4.44 9.40
N ASN A 136 -1.05 -4.00 9.20
CA ASN A 136 -1.67 -2.90 9.94
C ASN A 136 -1.67 -3.16 11.45
N ARG A 137 -1.99 -4.39 11.87
CA ARG A 137 -1.89 -4.79 13.27
C ARG A 137 -0.47 -4.71 13.79
N THR A 138 0.50 -5.28 13.04
CA THR A 138 1.91 -5.23 13.41
C THR A 138 2.43 -3.80 13.52
N LEU A 139 2.06 -2.95 12.57
CA LEU A 139 2.43 -1.54 12.56
C LEU A 139 1.83 -0.79 13.75
N ARG A 140 0.56 -1.07 14.08
CA ARG A 140 -0.11 -0.50 15.24
C ARG A 140 0.58 -0.89 16.53
N GLU A 141 0.74 -2.19 16.78
CA GLU A 141 1.29 -2.74 18.04
C GLU A 141 2.78 -2.41 18.23
N GLN A 142 3.57 -2.35 17.17
CA GLN A 142 5.03 -2.22 17.28
C GLN A 142 5.56 -0.80 17.03
N PHE A 143 4.75 0.09 16.48
CA PHE A 143 5.19 1.44 16.17
C PHE A 143 4.17 2.52 16.56
N ILE A 144 2.90 2.42 16.10
CA ILE A 144 1.94 3.53 16.28
C ILE A 144 1.64 3.76 17.76
N GLU A 145 1.36 2.72 18.54
CA GLU A 145 1.01 2.83 19.96
C GLU A 145 2.12 3.49 20.78
N PHE A 146 3.39 3.28 20.43
CA PHE A 146 4.54 3.90 21.08
C PHE A 146 4.79 5.35 20.63
N ASN A 147 4.21 5.78 19.52
CA ASN A 147 4.40 7.10 18.93
C ASN A 147 3.07 7.86 18.75
N GLU A 148 1.99 7.45 19.42
CA GLU A 148 0.66 7.99 19.18
C GLU A 148 0.60 9.50 19.46
N ILE A 149 1.19 9.98 20.54
CA ILE A 149 1.25 11.42 20.87
C ILE A 149 1.92 12.17 19.72
N LEU A 150 3.05 11.67 19.24
CA LEU A 150 3.81 12.31 18.15
C LEU A 150 3.00 12.40 16.86
N LEU A 151 2.16 11.41 16.56
CA LEU A 151 1.27 11.41 15.39
C LEU A 151 0.34 12.64 15.36
N PHE A 152 -0.07 13.13 16.54
CA PHE A 152 -0.97 14.27 16.66
C PHE A 152 -0.24 15.60 16.85
N GLU A 153 0.93 15.60 17.47
CA GLU A 153 1.72 16.81 17.76
C GLU A 153 2.66 17.20 16.62
N ASP A 154 3.39 16.25 16.05
CA ASP A 154 4.36 16.48 14.96
C ASP A 154 4.30 15.35 13.93
N LEU A 155 3.46 15.54 12.94
CA LEU A 155 3.25 14.58 11.86
C LEU A 155 4.52 14.34 11.01
N ALA A 156 5.36 15.36 10.85
CA ALA A 156 6.58 15.25 10.07
C ALA A 156 7.61 14.35 10.78
N LEU A 157 7.83 14.58 12.08
CA LEU A 157 8.72 13.75 12.89
C LEU A 157 8.16 12.32 13.04
N PHE A 158 6.83 12.17 13.16
CA PHE A 158 6.19 10.84 13.15
C PHE A 158 6.51 10.10 11.85
N ASN A 159 6.35 10.75 10.69
CA ASN A 159 6.65 10.16 9.40
C ASN A 159 8.13 9.80 9.23
N GLN A 160 9.04 10.62 9.76
CA GLN A 160 10.46 10.29 9.78
C GLN A 160 10.72 8.98 10.56
N LYS A 161 10.18 8.86 11.78
CA LYS A 161 10.31 7.64 12.59
C LYS A 161 9.61 6.43 11.97
N LEU A 162 8.43 6.65 11.34
CA LEU A 162 7.72 5.61 10.59
C LEU A 162 8.58 5.07 9.45
N ALA A 163 9.28 5.94 8.79
CA ALA A 163 10.22 5.62 7.76
C ALA A 163 11.37 4.72 8.25
N GLU A 164 12.00 5.09 9.34
CA GLU A 164 13.06 4.30 9.98
C GLU A 164 12.54 2.91 10.40
N TYR A 165 11.32 2.85 10.97
CA TYR A 165 10.67 1.59 11.28
C TYR A 165 10.44 0.72 10.04
N LEU A 166 9.99 1.31 8.92
CA LEU A 166 9.77 0.56 7.67
C LEU A 166 11.08 0.04 7.07
N VAL A 167 12.19 0.76 7.22
CA VAL A 167 13.53 0.24 6.86
C VAL A 167 13.85 -1.01 7.67
N LEU A 168 13.64 -1.00 8.99
CA LEU A 168 13.86 -2.17 9.85
C LEU A 168 12.90 -3.32 9.48
N TYR A 169 11.62 -3.00 9.26
CA TYR A 169 10.62 -4.00 8.88
C TYR A 169 10.97 -4.71 7.57
N ASN A 170 11.38 -3.96 6.54
CA ASN A 170 11.65 -4.51 5.22
C ASN A 170 13.02 -5.18 5.10
N SER A 171 14.06 -4.70 5.81
CA SER A 171 15.45 -5.12 5.60
C SER A 171 16.08 -5.88 6.78
N LYS A 172 15.46 -5.88 7.97
CA LYS A 172 16.05 -6.53 9.16
C LYS A 172 15.11 -7.53 9.83
N ARG A 173 13.80 -7.36 9.70
CA ARG A 173 12.84 -8.25 10.33
C ARG A 173 12.66 -9.55 9.56
N PRO A 174 12.94 -10.74 10.17
CA PRO A 174 12.66 -12.01 9.52
C PRO A 174 11.16 -12.33 9.56
N HIS A 175 10.63 -12.87 8.47
CA HIS A 175 9.22 -13.25 8.33
C HIS A 175 9.08 -14.77 8.23
N LYS A 176 8.28 -15.39 9.11
CA LYS A 176 8.04 -16.85 9.07
C LYS A 176 7.46 -17.28 7.72
N ALA A 177 6.55 -16.48 7.14
CA ALA A 177 5.95 -16.78 5.84
C ALA A 177 6.94 -16.75 4.67
N LEU A 178 8.10 -16.13 4.83
CA LEU A 178 9.18 -16.02 3.85
C LEU A 178 10.38 -16.93 4.20
N ALA A 179 10.15 -18.01 4.91
CA ALA A 179 11.20 -18.91 5.38
C ALA A 179 12.30 -18.17 6.18
N LEU A 180 11.89 -17.27 7.07
CA LEU A 180 12.74 -16.41 7.90
C LEU A 180 13.57 -15.37 7.13
N MET A 181 13.36 -15.19 5.84
CA MET A 181 13.95 -14.09 5.10
C MET A 181 13.23 -12.76 5.43
N THR A 182 13.96 -11.67 5.26
CA THR A 182 13.35 -10.33 5.23
C THR A 182 12.63 -10.11 3.89
N PRO A 183 11.67 -9.17 3.80
CA PRO A 183 11.03 -8.79 2.54
C PRO A 183 12.04 -8.49 1.41
N VAL A 184 13.10 -7.72 1.71
CA VAL A 184 14.15 -7.37 0.75
C VAL A 184 14.93 -8.61 0.29
N GLU A 185 15.35 -9.48 1.20
CA GLU A 185 16.06 -10.73 0.85
C GLU A 185 15.19 -11.63 -0.02
N TYR A 186 13.90 -11.75 0.30
CA TYR A 186 12.96 -12.53 -0.50
C TYR A 186 12.82 -11.96 -1.92
N MET A 187 12.64 -10.65 -2.07
CA MET A 187 12.55 -9.99 -3.37
C MET A 187 13.80 -10.18 -4.22
N LEU A 188 14.99 -10.07 -3.62
CA LEU A 188 16.27 -10.28 -4.30
C LEU A 188 16.44 -11.72 -4.77
N LYS A 189 15.95 -12.69 -3.97
CA LYS A 189 16.00 -14.11 -4.32
C LYS A 189 15.07 -14.46 -5.47
N GLU A 190 13.83 -13.94 -5.46
CA GLU A 190 12.81 -14.24 -6.47
C GLU A 190 13.07 -13.53 -7.80
N ASN A 191 13.57 -12.30 -7.77
CA ASN A 191 13.86 -11.51 -8.96
C ASN A 191 15.29 -11.76 -9.48
N LYS A 192 15.57 -12.96 -9.92
CA LYS A 192 16.85 -13.33 -10.60
C LYS A 192 17.13 -12.48 -11.85
N ASN A 193 16.14 -11.78 -12.38
CA ASN A 193 16.21 -10.87 -13.52
C ASN A 193 16.14 -9.39 -13.12
N CYS A 194 16.32 -9.01 -11.86
CA CYS A 194 16.74 -7.65 -11.58
C CYS A 194 18.05 -7.44 -12.35
N ASN A 195 18.09 -6.45 -13.23
CA ASN A 195 19.27 -6.02 -13.99
C ASN A 195 20.43 -5.58 -13.07
N MET A 196 20.71 -6.36 -12.04
CA MET A 196 21.89 -6.23 -11.21
C MET A 196 22.98 -7.15 -11.78
N TRP A 197 23.72 -6.61 -12.71
CA TRP A 197 24.97 -7.12 -13.23
C TRP A 197 26.05 -7.17 -12.13
N TRP A 198 25.87 -7.95 -11.08
CA TRP A 198 26.89 -8.07 -10.02
C TRP A 198 26.91 -9.49 -9.48
N THR A 199 27.59 -10.33 -10.22
CA THR A 199 28.13 -11.58 -9.70
C THR A 199 29.39 -11.24 -8.90
N HIS A 200 29.37 -11.46 -7.62
CA HIS A 200 30.40 -11.99 -6.72
C HIS A 200 30.28 -11.48 -5.27
N THR A 201 30.51 -12.34 -4.37
CA THR A 201 30.31 -12.44 -2.93
C THR A 201 30.75 -11.25 -2.03
N LEU A 202 31.55 -10.32 -2.48
CA LEU A 202 31.96 -9.11 -1.75
C LEU A 202 30.96 -7.93 -1.92
N HIS A 203 30.18 -7.94 -2.98
CA HIS A 203 29.22 -6.87 -3.31
C HIS A 203 27.87 -7.03 -2.60
N PHE A 204 27.51 -8.20 -2.08
CA PHE A 204 26.24 -8.41 -1.39
C PHE A 204 26.10 -7.50 -0.15
N ARG A 205 27.18 -7.27 0.61
CA ARG A 205 27.20 -6.33 1.74
C ARG A 205 27.09 -4.86 1.30
N LEU A 206 27.72 -4.50 0.18
CA LEU A 206 27.65 -3.15 -0.40
C LEU A 206 26.29 -2.88 -1.03
N ILE A 207 25.69 -3.86 -1.72
CA ILE A 207 24.35 -3.75 -2.30
C ILE A 207 23.29 -3.63 -1.19
N LEU A 208 23.37 -4.40 -0.12
CA LEU A 208 22.50 -4.26 1.05
C LEU A 208 22.65 -2.88 1.69
N SER A 209 23.87 -2.35 1.78
CA SER A 209 24.09 -0.97 2.26
C SER A 209 23.57 0.08 1.29
N MET A 210 23.71 -0.12 -0.02
CA MET A 210 23.14 0.77 -1.04
C MET A 210 21.61 0.69 -1.11
N ILE A 211 21.01 -0.51 -0.98
CA ILE A 211 19.54 -0.67 -0.90
C ILE A 211 19.01 -0.02 0.38
N VAL A 212 19.70 -0.15 1.50
CA VAL A 212 19.37 0.54 2.75
C VAL A 212 19.51 2.06 2.56
N ILE A 213 20.56 2.54 1.90
CA ILE A 213 20.78 3.97 1.61
C ILE A 213 19.74 4.49 0.61
N THR A 214 19.43 3.75 -0.46
CA THR A 214 18.38 4.15 -1.41
C THR A 214 17.00 4.04 -0.77
N HIS A 215 16.76 3.05 0.09
CA HIS A 215 15.51 2.95 0.83
C HIS A 215 15.38 4.09 1.85
N THR A 216 16.45 4.48 2.51
CA THR A 216 16.47 5.64 3.42
C THR A 216 16.25 6.94 2.65
N ALA A 217 16.89 7.11 1.48
CA ALA A 217 16.66 8.25 0.59
C ALA A 217 15.23 8.29 0.03
N VAL A 218 14.69 7.12 -0.33
CA VAL A 218 13.31 6.91 -0.79
C VAL A 218 12.31 7.32 0.27
N VAL A 219 12.57 6.94 1.50
CA VAL A 219 11.71 7.29 2.63
C VAL A 219 11.87 8.76 2.98
N GLN A 220 13.07 9.35 2.91
CA GLN A 220 13.28 10.79 3.06
C GLN A 220 12.55 11.60 1.98
N VAL A 221 12.47 11.12 0.74
CA VAL A 221 11.66 11.76 -0.31
C VAL A 221 10.17 11.75 0.01
N LEU A 222 9.66 10.70 0.67
CA LEU A 222 8.27 10.68 1.16
C LEU A 222 8.02 11.66 2.32
N ILE A 223 9.06 11.95 3.13
CA ILE A 223 8.96 12.80 4.32
C ILE A 223 9.06 14.30 3.97
N HIS A 224 9.98 14.70 3.06
CA HIS A 224 10.20 16.09 2.65
C HIS A 224 9.13 16.60 1.66
N MET A 225 7.90 16.14 1.84
CA MET A 225 6.75 16.63 1.10
C MET A 225 6.16 17.81 1.84
N GLU A 226 6.49 19.03 1.37
CA GLU A 226 5.65 20.18 1.68
C GLU A 226 4.25 19.92 1.11
N TRP A 227 3.27 20.09 1.97
CA TRP A 227 1.83 19.95 1.69
C TRP A 227 1.26 21.27 1.16
#